data_2ee63f752b3eebd44dd362cfdaa26c49
#
_entry.id   2ee63f752b3eebd44dd362cfdaa26c49
#
_cell.length_a   1.000
_cell.length_b   1.000
_cell.length_c   1.000
_cell.angle_alpha   90.00
_cell.angle_beta   90.00
_cell.angle_gamma   90.00
#
_symmetry.space_group_name_H-M   'P 1'
#
loop_
_entity.id
_entity.type
_entity.pdbx_description
1 polymer ?
#
loop_
_entity_poly.entity_id
_entity_poly.type
_entity_poly.pdbx_seq_one_letter_code
_entity_poly.pdbx_strand_id
1 'polypeptide(L)'
;WLAKPLRTGVSHSHTVSADGGDKYVRYGLSLRYGNETGVMMQSARERLSGTFKLSYNKQGKFFASNTLTVNRSTSQDPSYGSFSNFSKQNPYQSPYDANGELLAKLEHDLDNPLYEASLGSFNRAGSMDFLNTTTAQYWIDRNLRIDGDFSFTTRNNYSRSFKSPLSYTFRGESDLTKKGSMTENLGRGMSFLGKLMVSYNRTFFEKLYVTSMAGSSLESTTADNSSYTSLGFY
;
A
#
# COMPACT_ATOMS: atom_id res chain seq x y z
N TRP A 1 -2.34 -19.77 26.46
CA TRP A 1 -2.21 -18.42 25.97
C TRP A 1 -1.62 -18.37 24.55
N LEU A 2 -0.51 -19.03 24.28
CA LEU A 2 0.22 -18.93 23.00
C LEU A 2 -0.62 -19.28 21.75
N ALA A 3 -1.51 -20.25 21.84
CA ALA A 3 -2.37 -20.65 20.72
C ALA A 3 -3.63 -19.77 20.56
N LYS A 4 -4.01 -19.03 21.60
CA LYS A 4 -5.28 -18.27 21.63
C LYS A 4 -5.41 -17.20 20.51
N PRO A 5 -4.36 -16.42 20.19
CA PRO A 5 -4.47 -15.42 19.13
C PRO A 5 -4.21 -15.99 17.73
N LEU A 6 -3.89 -17.27 17.62
CA LEU A 6 -3.42 -17.86 16.37
C LEU A 6 -4.53 -18.60 15.63
N ARG A 7 -4.44 -18.56 14.32
CA ARG A 7 -5.24 -19.36 13.40
C ARG A 7 -4.36 -19.81 12.23
N THR A 8 -4.85 -20.74 11.43
CA THR A 8 -4.21 -21.08 10.17
C THR A 8 -4.30 -19.86 9.22
N GLY A 9 -3.16 -19.34 8.84
CA GLY A 9 -3.07 -18.31 7.81
C GLY A 9 -3.27 -18.93 6.43
N VAL A 10 -4.07 -18.26 5.60
CA VAL A 10 -4.32 -18.69 4.21
C VAL A 10 -4.03 -17.52 3.28
N SER A 11 -3.24 -17.78 2.26
CA SER A 11 -2.95 -16.80 1.21
C SER A 11 -3.25 -17.39 -0.15
N HIS A 12 -3.94 -16.63 -0.99
CA HIS A 12 -4.15 -16.99 -2.38
C HIS A 12 -4.04 -15.76 -3.28
N SER A 13 -3.59 -15.96 -4.51
CA SER A 13 -3.57 -14.91 -5.52
C SER A 13 -3.94 -15.48 -6.89
N HIS A 14 -4.67 -14.69 -7.65
CA HIS A 14 -5.09 -15.00 -9.00
C HIS A 14 -4.60 -13.90 -9.92
N THR A 15 -4.06 -14.29 -11.06
CA THR A 15 -3.61 -13.35 -12.08
C THR A 15 -4.18 -13.78 -13.42
N VAL A 16 -4.77 -12.82 -14.11
CA VAL A 16 -5.24 -12.99 -15.49
C VAL A 16 -4.49 -11.99 -16.35
N SER A 17 -3.91 -12.43 -17.44
CA SER A 17 -3.22 -11.56 -18.39
C SER A 17 -3.64 -11.88 -19.81
N ALA A 18 -3.66 -10.84 -20.65
CA ALA A 18 -3.91 -10.93 -22.08
C ALA A 18 -2.94 -9.98 -22.78
N ASP A 19 -2.25 -10.52 -23.79
CA ASP A 19 -1.30 -9.78 -24.61
C ASP A 19 -1.69 -9.94 -26.09
N GLY A 20 -1.46 -8.89 -26.88
CA GLY A 20 -1.75 -8.91 -28.29
C GLY A 20 -1.01 -7.82 -29.04
N GLY A 21 -1.18 -7.81 -30.35
CA GLY A 21 -0.62 -6.79 -31.20
C GLY A 21 -0.01 -7.32 -32.48
N ASP A 22 0.68 -6.43 -33.17
CA ASP A 22 1.39 -6.72 -34.40
C ASP A 22 2.86 -6.22 -34.33
N LYS A 23 3.50 -6.07 -35.47
CA LYS A 23 4.90 -5.56 -35.53
C LYS A 23 5.03 -4.08 -35.13
N TYR A 24 3.95 -3.33 -35.11
CA TYR A 24 3.96 -1.91 -34.79
C TYR A 24 3.31 -1.60 -33.45
N VAL A 25 2.20 -2.24 -33.15
CA VAL A 25 1.42 -2.00 -31.93
C VAL A 25 1.42 -3.26 -31.09
N ARG A 26 1.73 -3.12 -29.81
CA ARG A 26 1.60 -4.18 -28.81
C ARG A 26 0.84 -3.66 -27.62
N TYR A 27 -0.08 -4.45 -27.10
CA TYR A 27 -0.80 -4.15 -25.88
C TYR A 27 -0.79 -5.36 -24.95
N GLY A 28 -0.87 -5.08 -23.67
CA GLY A 28 -0.98 -6.10 -22.64
C GLY A 28 -1.83 -5.59 -21.48
N LEU A 29 -2.67 -6.47 -20.97
CA LEU A 29 -3.48 -6.25 -19.78
C LEU A 29 -3.14 -7.33 -18.76
N SER A 30 -2.91 -6.95 -17.52
CA SER A 30 -2.74 -7.88 -16.40
C SER A 30 -3.59 -7.41 -15.23
N LEU A 31 -4.41 -8.30 -14.69
CA LEU A 31 -5.22 -8.10 -13.50
C LEU A 31 -4.80 -9.12 -12.45
N ARG A 32 -4.53 -8.67 -11.24
CA ARG A 32 -4.16 -9.52 -10.13
C ARG A 32 -5.02 -9.21 -8.92
N TYR A 33 -5.56 -10.25 -8.34
CA TYR A 33 -6.24 -10.23 -7.04
C TYR A 33 -5.47 -11.11 -6.06
N GLY A 34 -5.27 -10.64 -4.85
CA GLY A 34 -4.66 -11.40 -3.76
C GLY A 34 -5.38 -11.15 -2.45
N ASN A 35 -5.61 -12.22 -1.72
CA ASN A 35 -6.18 -12.18 -0.38
C ASN A 35 -5.30 -13.01 0.56
N GLU A 36 -5.02 -12.47 1.74
CA GLU A 36 -4.18 -13.05 2.75
C GLU A 36 -4.87 -12.91 4.10
N THR A 37 -5.18 -14.04 4.72
CA THR A 37 -5.62 -14.12 6.10
C THR A 37 -4.40 -14.42 6.96
N GLY A 38 -4.05 -13.50 7.85
CA GLY A 38 -2.85 -13.64 8.67
C GLY A 38 -2.99 -14.68 9.77
N VAL A 39 -1.86 -15.12 10.31
CA VAL A 39 -1.78 -16.10 11.40
C VAL A 39 -2.37 -15.54 12.70
N MET A 40 -2.23 -14.25 12.97
CA MET A 40 -2.91 -13.59 14.08
C MET A 40 -4.39 -13.38 13.74
N MET A 41 -5.30 -13.71 14.66
CA MET A 41 -6.73 -13.41 14.51
C MET A 41 -6.93 -11.92 14.24
N GLN A 42 -7.94 -11.56 13.45
CA GLN A 42 -8.23 -10.19 12.98
C GLN A 42 -7.19 -9.59 12.01
N SER A 43 -6.14 -10.32 11.64
CA SER A 43 -5.17 -9.86 10.65
C SER A 43 -5.58 -10.32 9.26
N ALA A 44 -5.73 -9.38 8.32
CA ALA A 44 -6.07 -9.68 6.93
C ALA A 44 -5.48 -8.64 5.98
N ARG A 45 -5.21 -9.04 4.74
CA ARG A 45 -4.77 -8.14 3.67
C ARG A 45 -5.39 -8.55 2.35
N GLU A 46 -5.90 -7.56 1.63
CA GLU A 46 -6.43 -7.71 0.28
C GLU A 46 -5.69 -6.77 -0.66
N ARG A 47 -5.38 -7.25 -1.85
CA ARG A 47 -4.70 -6.48 -2.90
C ARG A 47 -5.37 -6.72 -4.24
N LEU A 48 -5.64 -5.63 -4.95
CA LEU A 48 -6.09 -5.65 -6.33
C LEU A 48 -5.14 -4.77 -7.14
N SER A 49 -4.59 -5.30 -8.22
CA SER A 49 -3.76 -4.52 -9.12
C SER A 49 -4.15 -4.78 -10.58
N GLY A 50 -4.13 -3.70 -11.35
CA GLY A 50 -4.32 -3.74 -12.80
C GLY A 50 -3.18 -3.01 -13.48
N THR A 51 -2.63 -3.62 -14.53
CA THR A 51 -1.61 -2.99 -15.37
C THR A 51 -2.02 -3.11 -16.82
N PHE A 52 -2.08 -1.97 -17.49
CA PHE A 52 -2.28 -1.89 -18.94
C PHE A 52 -1.01 -1.31 -19.57
N LYS A 53 -0.52 -1.97 -20.60
CA LYS A 53 0.64 -1.56 -21.39
C LYS A 53 0.22 -1.38 -22.84
N LEU A 54 0.67 -0.29 -23.44
CA LEU A 54 0.52 -0.03 -24.86
C LEU A 54 1.87 0.44 -25.40
N SER A 55 2.33 -0.14 -26.50
CA SER A 55 3.53 0.33 -27.18
C SER A 55 3.31 0.41 -28.67
N TYR A 56 3.88 1.43 -29.26
CA TYR A 56 3.95 1.64 -30.69
C TYR A 56 5.42 1.73 -31.13
N ASN A 57 5.79 0.99 -32.14
CA ASN A 57 7.17 0.94 -32.65
C ASN A 57 7.18 1.00 -34.17
N LYS A 58 7.56 2.16 -34.70
CA LYS A 58 7.91 2.31 -36.13
C LYS A 58 9.44 2.26 -36.22
N GLN A 59 9.96 1.08 -36.51
CA GLN A 59 11.39 0.78 -36.53
C GLN A 59 12.24 1.90 -37.19
N GLY A 60 13.27 2.35 -36.46
CA GLY A 60 14.23 3.36 -36.89
C GLY A 60 13.69 4.79 -36.98
N LYS A 61 12.46 5.05 -36.53
CA LYS A 61 11.88 6.40 -36.59
C LYS A 61 11.20 6.84 -35.31
N PHE A 62 10.31 6.01 -34.76
CA PHE A 62 9.53 6.40 -33.59
C PHE A 62 9.22 5.18 -32.74
N PHE A 63 9.39 5.33 -31.44
CA PHE A 63 8.93 4.40 -30.42
C PHE A 63 8.16 5.19 -29.36
N ALA A 64 7.02 4.67 -28.93
CA ALA A 64 6.30 5.16 -27.77
C ALA A 64 5.77 4.00 -26.97
N SER A 65 5.80 4.12 -25.65
CA SER A 65 5.16 3.17 -24.74
C SER A 65 4.46 3.92 -23.63
N ASN A 66 3.31 3.40 -23.23
CA ASN A 66 2.58 3.84 -22.06
C ASN A 66 2.30 2.64 -21.17
N THR A 67 2.53 2.80 -19.88
CA THR A 67 2.17 1.82 -18.86
C THR A 67 1.30 2.52 -17.82
N LEU A 68 0.08 2.02 -17.67
CA LEU A 68 -0.85 2.43 -16.63
C LEU A 68 -0.96 1.32 -15.59
N THR A 69 -0.73 1.66 -14.33
CA THR A 69 -0.87 0.74 -13.20
C THR A 69 -1.82 1.34 -12.17
N VAL A 70 -2.78 0.56 -11.74
CA VAL A 70 -3.69 0.90 -10.65
C VAL A 70 -3.57 -0.18 -9.58
N ASN A 71 -3.27 0.23 -8.34
CA ASN A 71 -3.18 -0.68 -7.20
C ASN A 71 -4.14 -0.22 -6.12
N ARG A 72 -4.85 -1.17 -5.53
CA ARG A 72 -5.63 -0.99 -4.31
C ARG A 72 -5.18 -2.02 -3.30
N SER A 73 -4.93 -1.58 -2.08
CA SER A 73 -4.59 -2.45 -0.96
C SER A 73 -5.44 -2.06 0.25
N THR A 74 -5.95 -3.06 0.95
CA THR A 74 -6.57 -2.89 2.26
C THR A 74 -5.93 -3.85 3.24
N SER A 75 -5.76 -3.41 4.48
CA SER A 75 -5.26 -4.24 5.57
C SER A 75 -6.05 -4.01 6.85
N GLN A 76 -6.13 -5.04 7.64
CA GLN A 76 -6.62 -5.01 9.00
C GLN A 76 -5.59 -5.67 9.90
N ASP A 77 -5.20 -4.98 10.95
CA ASP A 77 -4.27 -5.47 11.97
C ASP A 77 -5.01 -5.72 13.28
N PRO A 78 -4.52 -6.66 14.11
CA PRO A 78 -5.12 -6.95 15.40
C PRO A 78 -5.24 -5.70 16.28
N SER A 79 -6.43 -5.44 16.80
CA SER A 79 -6.70 -4.30 17.70
C SER A 79 -6.16 -4.50 19.12
N TYR A 80 -5.97 -5.75 19.52
CA TYR A 80 -5.46 -6.17 20.82
C TYR A 80 -3.92 -6.17 20.91
N GLY A 81 -3.23 -5.67 19.89
CA GLY A 81 -1.78 -5.53 19.84
C GLY A 81 -1.05 -6.75 19.27
N SER A 82 0.17 -6.97 19.73
CA SER A 82 1.06 -7.98 19.17
C SER A 82 0.97 -9.33 19.92
N PHE A 83 1.55 -10.36 19.32
CA PHE A 83 1.69 -11.69 19.92
C PHE A 83 2.33 -11.64 21.32
N SER A 84 3.20 -10.66 21.58
CA SER A 84 3.84 -10.53 22.88
C SER A 84 2.87 -10.30 24.04
N ASN A 85 1.69 -9.73 23.78
CA ASN A 85 0.67 -9.54 24.80
C ASN A 85 0.10 -10.87 25.29
N PHE A 86 0.17 -11.92 24.50
CA PHE A 86 -0.24 -13.27 24.85
C PHE A 86 0.91 -14.09 25.45
N SER A 87 2.13 -13.93 24.92
CA SER A 87 3.28 -14.71 25.38
C SER A 87 3.77 -14.34 26.78
N LYS A 88 3.44 -13.14 27.24
CA LYS A 88 3.77 -12.64 28.58
C LYS A 88 2.76 -13.05 29.66
N GLN A 89 1.62 -13.62 29.27
CA GLN A 89 0.60 -14.02 30.25
C GLN A 89 1.03 -15.26 31.04
N ASN A 90 0.59 -15.32 32.29
CA ASN A 90 0.82 -16.49 33.13
C ASN A 90 0.06 -17.69 32.54
N PRO A 91 0.75 -18.79 32.17
CA PRO A 91 0.12 -19.95 31.55
C PRO A 91 -0.91 -20.65 32.44
N TYR A 92 -0.82 -20.51 33.76
CA TYR A 92 -1.74 -21.14 34.72
C TYR A 92 -2.97 -20.31 35.02
N GLN A 93 -3.02 -19.07 34.54
CA GLN A 93 -4.15 -18.18 34.77
C GLN A 93 -5.23 -18.36 33.69
N SER A 94 -6.49 -18.57 34.14
CA SER A 94 -7.64 -18.60 33.23
C SER A 94 -7.99 -17.19 32.73
N PRO A 95 -8.24 -17.00 31.44
CA PRO A 95 -8.79 -15.75 30.93
C PRO A 95 -10.30 -15.60 31.18
N TYR A 96 -10.94 -16.62 31.72
CA TYR A 96 -12.39 -16.70 31.94
C TYR A 96 -12.72 -16.76 33.44
N ASP A 97 -13.87 -16.22 33.79
CA ASP A 97 -14.49 -16.36 35.11
C ASP A 97 -15.11 -17.76 35.33
N ALA A 98 -15.75 -17.97 36.48
CA ALA A 98 -16.43 -19.22 36.83
C ALA A 98 -17.65 -19.53 35.93
N ASN A 99 -18.22 -18.51 35.26
CA ASN A 99 -19.36 -18.65 34.35
C ASN A 99 -18.92 -18.85 32.89
N GLY A 100 -17.60 -18.79 32.62
CA GLY A 100 -17.03 -18.92 31.27
C GLY A 100 -17.00 -17.61 30.49
N GLU A 101 -17.22 -16.46 31.13
CA GLU A 101 -17.13 -15.14 30.50
C GLU A 101 -15.68 -14.62 30.57
N LEU A 102 -15.29 -13.83 29.58
CA LEU A 102 -13.95 -13.23 29.53
C LEU A 102 -13.79 -12.19 30.65
N LEU A 103 -12.76 -12.38 31.46
CA LEU A 103 -12.36 -11.40 32.46
C LEU A 103 -11.77 -10.17 31.78
N ALA A 104 -12.24 -8.99 32.12
CA ALA A 104 -11.65 -7.73 31.65
C ALA A 104 -10.22 -7.52 32.23
N LYS A 105 -10.00 -8.02 33.46
CA LYS A 105 -8.72 -8.00 34.16
C LYS A 105 -8.35 -9.39 34.63
N LEU A 106 -7.06 -9.65 34.60
CA LEU A 106 -6.45 -10.84 35.17
C LEU A 106 -5.91 -10.52 36.58
N GLU A 107 -5.40 -11.52 37.30
CA GLU A 107 -4.71 -11.34 38.57
C GLU A 107 -3.56 -10.34 38.42
N HIS A 108 -3.23 -9.66 39.53
CA HIS A 108 -2.21 -8.61 39.58
C HIS A 108 -2.50 -7.43 38.63
N ASP A 109 -3.78 -7.16 38.35
CA ASP A 109 -4.26 -6.03 37.52
C ASP A 109 -3.76 -6.05 36.06
N LEU A 110 -3.38 -7.25 35.57
CA LEU A 110 -2.95 -7.44 34.20
C LEU A 110 -4.12 -7.39 33.20
N ASP A 111 -3.84 -6.90 32.01
CA ASP A 111 -4.83 -6.82 30.95
C ASP A 111 -5.05 -8.19 30.31
N ASN A 112 -6.32 -8.51 30.02
CA ASN A 112 -6.67 -9.70 29.28
C ASN A 112 -6.73 -9.40 27.77
N PRO A 113 -5.77 -9.88 26.97
CA PRO A 113 -5.74 -9.58 25.54
C PRO A 113 -6.89 -10.23 24.77
N LEU A 114 -7.51 -11.31 25.30
CA LEU A 114 -8.71 -11.90 24.68
C LEU A 114 -9.94 -11.02 24.89
N TYR A 115 -10.06 -10.39 26.06
CA TYR A 115 -11.10 -9.40 26.31
C TYR A 115 -10.96 -8.22 25.38
N GLU A 116 -9.75 -7.66 25.24
CA GLU A 116 -9.47 -6.58 24.28
C GLU A 116 -9.86 -6.99 22.84
N ALA A 117 -9.59 -8.22 22.44
CA ALA A 117 -9.97 -8.74 21.12
C ALA A 117 -11.50 -8.81 20.91
N SER A 118 -12.28 -8.98 21.99
CA SER A 118 -13.74 -9.09 21.93
C SER A 118 -14.48 -7.74 21.85
N LEU A 119 -13.80 -6.62 22.13
CA LEU A 119 -14.42 -5.30 22.27
C LEU A 119 -14.83 -4.63 20.95
N GLY A 120 -14.61 -5.26 19.80
CA GLY A 120 -14.93 -4.67 18.50
C GLY A 120 -14.01 -3.52 18.08
N SER A 121 -12.93 -3.28 18.81
CA SER A 121 -11.86 -2.36 18.40
C SER A 121 -11.24 -2.82 17.08
N PHE A 122 -10.76 -1.91 16.25
CA PHE A 122 -10.15 -2.25 14.97
C PHE A 122 -9.04 -1.30 14.56
N ASN A 123 -8.08 -1.82 13.77
CA ASN A 123 -7.09 -1.06 13.04
C ASN A 123 -7.18 -1.44 11.56
N ARG A 124 -7.56 -0.48 10.73
CA ARG A 124 -7.72 -0.68 9.28
C ARG A 124 -6.94 0.36 8.52
N ALA A 125 -6.30 -0.07 7.46
CA ALA A 125 -5.61 0.84 6.54
C ALA A 125 -5.89 0.44 5.10
N GLY A 126 -5.75 1.41 4.21
CA GLY A 126 -5.86 1.15 2.79
C GLY A 126 -5.15 2.19 1.98
N SER A 127 -4.78 1.81 0.77
CA SER A 127 -4.21 2.71 -0.23
C SER A 127 -4.80 2.45 -1.61
N MET A 128 -4.82 3.50 -2.41
CA MET A 128 -5.09 3.43 -3.83
C MET A 128 -4.04 4.25 -4.56
N ASP A 129 -3.27 3.58 -5.40
CA ASP A 129 -2.18 4.16 -6.17
C ASP A 129 -2.54 4.09 -7.66
N PHE A 130 -2.32 5.19 -8.35
CA PHE A 130 -2.41 5.29 -9.80
C PHE A 130 -1.05 5.76 -10.31
N LEU A 131 -0.47 5.01 -11.22
CA LEU A 131 0.80 5.32 -11.86
C LEU A 131 0.63 5.24 -13.37
N ASN A 132 0.94 6.33 -14.07
CA ASN A 132 1.06 6.34 -15.52
C ASN A 132 2.48 6.75 -15.91
N THR A 133 3.11 5.94 -16.75
CA THR A 133 4.44 6.23 -17.28
C THR A 133 4.38 6.16 -18.80
N THR A 134 4.84 7.22 -19.45
CA THR A 134 4.94 7.31 -20.89
C THR A 134 6.39 7.59 -21.29
N THR A 135 6.90 6.77 -22.17
CA THR A 135 8.22 6.97 -22.79
C THR A 135 8.03 7.14 -24.29
N ALA A 136 8.69 8.10 -24.88
CA ALA A 136 8.72 8.32 -26.31
C ALA A 136 10.14 8.54 -26.80
N GLN A 137 10.48 7.97 -27.94
CA GLN A 137 11.76 8.13 -28.61
C GLN A 137 11.53 8.48 -30.07
N TYR A 138 12.21 9.48 -30.55
CA TYR A 138 12.12 9.90 -31.93
C TYR A 138 13.51 10.06 -32.53
N TRP A 139 13.79 9.33 -33.60
CA TRP A 139 15.00 9.44 -34.38
C TRP A 139 14.80 10.44 -35.52
N ILE A 140 15.43 11.60 -35.41
CA ILE A 140 15.44 12.62 -36.45
C ILE A 140 16.21 12.08 -37.65
N ASP A 141 17.38 11.54 -37.35
CA ASP A 141 18.21 10.80 -38.28
C ASP A 141 18.98 9.67 -37.57
N ARG A 142 19.97 9.06 -38.24
CA ARG A 142 20.78 7.97 -37.66
C ARG A 142 21.66 8.40 -36.49
N ASN A 143 21.95 9.69 -36.38
CA ASN A 143 22.87 10.26 -35.41
C ASN A 143 22.16 11.00 -34.27
N LEU A 144 20.94 11.50 -34.51
CA LEU A 144 20.21 12.39 -33.62
C LEU A 144 18.91 11.76 -33.14
N ARG A 145 18.76 11.61 -31.83
CA ARG A 145 17.60 11.06 -31.17
C ARG A 145 17.10 12.00 -30.07
N ILE A 146 15.81 12.09 -29.96
CA ILE A 146 15.11 12.75 -28.86
C ILE A 146 14.40 11.67 -28.05
N ASP A 147 14.63 11.66 -26.75
CA ASP A 147 13.98 10.80 -25.76
C ASP A 147 13.14 11.68 -24.81
N GLY A 148 11.90 11.28 -24.57
CA GLY A 148 11.01 11.92 -23.61
C GLY A 148 10.40 10.90 -22.68
N ASP A 149 10.47 11.17 -21.37
CA ASP A 149 9.80 10.37 -20.33
C ASP A 149 8.84 11.27 -19.55
N PHE A 150 7.66 10.77 -19.32
CA PHE A 150 6.67 11.40 -18.46
C PHE A 150 6.12 10.38 -17.50
N SER A 151 6.11 10.70 -16.21
CA SER A 151 5.51 9.89 -15.17
C SER A 151 4.58 10.74 -14.31
N PHE A 152 3.39 10.19 -14.07
CA PHE A 152 2.39 10.79 -13.20
C PHE A 152 1.94 9.75 -12.18
N THR A 153 2.00 10.12 -10.90
CA THR A 153 1.60 9.23 -9.79
C THR A 153 0.62 9.97 -8.89
N THR A 154 -0.48 9.32 -8.55
CA THR A 154 -1.29 9.73 -7.41
C THR A 154 -1.39 8.60 -6.41
N ARG A 155 -1.37 8.95 -5.12
CA ARG A 155 -1.54 8.03 -4.02
C ARG A 155 -2.54 8.60 -3.04
N ASN A 156 -3.56 7.81 -2.73
CA ASN A 156 -4.49 8.09 -1.65
C ASN A 156 -4.37 6.97 -0.63
N ASN A 157 -4.15 7.32 0.62
CA ASN A 157 -4.08 6.36 1.72
C ASN A 157 -4.94 6.82 2.89
N TYR A 158 -5.45 5.85 3.63
CA TYR A 158 -6.14 6.10 4.88
C TYR A 158 -5.72 5.08 5.92
N SER A 159 -5.78 5.47 7.18
CA SER A 159 -5.78 4.55 8.30
C SER A 159 -6.83 4.97 9.31
N ARG A 160 -7.54 3.98 9.86
CA ARG A 160 -8.57 4.15 10.87
C ARG A 160 -8.29 3.21 12.01
N SER A 161 -8.22 3.77 13.22
CA SER A 161 -8.07 3.02 14.46
C SER A 161 -9.19 3.39 15.39
N PHE A 162 -9.98 2.41 15.79
CA PHE A 162 -11.02 2.57 16.81
C PHE A 162 -10.63 1.77 18.04
N LYS A 163 -10.71 2.42 19.21
CA LYS A 163 -10.61 1.78 20.51
C LYS A 163 -11.91 1.91 21.27
N SER A 164 -12.46 0.78 21.69
CA SER A 164 -13.66 0.72 22.50
C SER A 164 -13.49 1.48 23.81
N PRO A 165 -14.55 2.14 24.33
CA PRO A 165 -14.53 2.78 25.65
C PRO A 165 -14.28 1.79 26.80
N LEU A 166 -14.52 0.49 26.57
CA LEU A 166 -14.27 -0.59 27.52
C LEU A 166 -12.83 -1.08 27.53
N SER A 167 -11.99 -0.59 26.58
CA SER A 167 -10.58 -0.96 26.51
C SER A 167 -9.81 -0.59 27.78
N TYR A 168 -8.86 -1.42 28.14
CA TYR A 168 -7.95 -1.14 29.27
C TYR A 168 -7.30 0.23 29.18
N THR A 169 -7.12 0.76 27.98
CA THR A 169 -6.55 2.09 27.72
C THR A 169 -7.30 3.19 28.47
N PHE A 170 -8.62 3.03 28.68
CA PHE A 170 -9.48 4.01 29.34
C PHE A 170 -9.86 3.63 30.76
N ARG A 171 -9.18 2.65 31.36
CA ARG A 171 -9.50 2.14 32.68
C ARG A 171 -9.38 3.20 33.79
N GLY A 172 -8.38 4.07 33.73
CA GLY A 172 -8.16 5.15 34.67
C GLY A 172 -8.97 6.43 34.37
N GLU A 173 -9.71 6.47 33.27
CA GLU A 173 -10.50 7.64 32.90
C GLU A 173 -11.88 7.57 33.55
N SER A 174 -12.24 8.60 34.28
CA SER A 174 -13.56 8.73 34.95
C SER A 174 -14.57 9.48 34.08
N ASP A 175 -14.11 10.33 33.20
CA ASP A 175 -14.93 11.13 32.31
C ASP A 175 -15.35 10.29 31.09
N LEU A 176 -16.63 9.94 31.02
CA LEU A 176 -17.20 9.16 29.91
C LEU A 176 -17.01 9.82 28.56
N THR A 177 -16.96 11.15 28.51
CA THR A 177 -16.76 11.91 27.26
C THR A 177 -15.37 11.74 26.66
N LYS A 178 -14.42 11.16 27.42
CA LYS A 178 -13.05 10.86 26.98
C LYS A 178 -12.81 9.39 26.75
N LYS A 179 -13.79 8.51 27.07
CA LYS A 179 -13.67 7.08 26.84
C LYS A 179 -14.00 6.73 25.39
N GLY A 180 -13.24 5.77 24.85
CA GLY A 180 -13.29 5.42 23.46
C GLY A 180 -12.63 6.46 22.57
N SER A 181 -11.94 6.00 21.56
CA SER A 181 -11.28 6.89 20.61
C SER A 181 -11.37 6.35 19.19
N MET A 182 -11.52 7.27 18.25
CA MET A 182 -11.37 6.98 16.83
C MET A 182 -10.36 7.95 16.22
N THR A 183 -9.30 7.40 15.66
CA THR A 183 -8.30 8.18 14.92
C THR A 183 -8.41 7.82 13.45
N GLU A 184 -8.53 8.83 12.61
CA GLU A 184 -8.52 8.71 11.17
C GLU A 184 -7.39 9.56 10.59
N ASN A 185 -6.53 8.92 9.80
CA ASN A 185 -5.48 9.60 9.06
C ASN A 185 -5.78 9.44 7.57
N LEU A 186 -5.73 10.54 6.85
CA LEU A 186 -5.92 10.61 5.41
C LEU A 186 -4.67 11.22 4.79
N GLY A 187 -4.12 10.55 3.79
CA GLY A 187 -2.99 11.05 3.03
C GLY A 187 -3.31 11.09 1.54
N ARG A 188 -2.93 12.16 0.89
CA ARG A 188 -3.01 12.33 -0.56
C ARG A 188 -1.67 12.79 -1.08
N GLY A 189 -1.15 12.11 -2.07
CA GLY A 189 0.07 12.48 -2.75
C GLY A 189 -0.14 12.54 -4.25
N MET A 190 0.49 13.51 -4.89
CA MET A 190 0.55 13.62 -6.34
C MET A 190 1.97 13.99 -6.72
N SER A 191 2.52 13.29 -7.71
CA SER A 191 3.80 13.64 -8.27
C SER A 191 3.78 13.51 -9.79
N PHE A 192 4.52 14.37 -10.45
CA PHE A 192 4.83 14.21 -11.85
C PHE A 192 6.33 14.42 -12.08
N LEU A 193 6.85 13.71 -13.07
CA LEU A 193 8.22 13.79 -13.52
C LEU A 193 8.20 13.85 -15.05
N GLY A 194 8.76 14.89 -15.61
CA GLY A 194 9.02 15.02 -17.03
C GLY A 194 10.52 15.06 -17.30
N LYS A 195 10.98 14.31 -18.27
CA LYS A 195 12.38 14.33 -18.75
C LYS A 195 12.41 14.46 -20.25
N LEU A 196 13.30 15.27 -20.75
CA LEU A 196 13.60 15.39 -22.17
C LEU A 196 15.11 15.29 -22.35
N MET A 197 15.55 14.46 -23.27
CA MET A 197 16.95 14.27 -23.59
C MET A 197 17.16 14.23 -25.09
N VAL A 198 18.17 14.93 -25.55
CA VAL A 198 18.64 14.93 -26.93
C VAL A 198 20.00 14.28 -26.97
N SER A 199 20.17 13.26 -27.80
CA SER A 199 21.41 12.49 -27.94
C SER A 199 21.89 12.57 -29.38
N TYR A 200 23.16 12.93 -29.53
CA TYR A 200 23.84 12.99 -30.84
C TYR A 200 25.05 12.08 -30.80
N ASN A 201 25.13 11.16 -31.78
CA ASN A 201 26.22 10.19 -31.92
C ASN A 201 26.71 10.17 -33.35
N ARG A 202 28.00 10.46 -33.56
CA ARG A 202 28.57 10.44 -34.92
C ARG A 202 30.03 10.03 -34.90
N THR A 203 30.40 9.23 -35.89
CA THR A 203 31.81 8.92 -36.19
C THR A 203 32.28 9.88 -37.27
N PHE A 204 33.39 10.59 -37.01
CA PHE A 204 34.05 11.48 -37.93
C PHE A 204 35.33 10.81 -38.40
N PHE A 205 35.60 10.92 -39.70
CA PHE A 205 36.81 10.39 -40.33
C PHE A 205 37.12 8.92 -40.03
N GLU A 206 36.06 8.12 -39.76
CA GLU A 206 36.15 6.71 -39.40
C GLU A 206 37.02 6.38 -38.14
N LYS A 207 37.49 7.42 -37.45
CA LYS A 207 38.39 7.29 -36.30
C LYS A 207 37.93 7.99 -35.04
N LEU A 208 37.15 9.04 -35.17
CA LEU A 208 36.67 9.83 -34.01
C LEU A 208 35.21 9.62 -33.78
N TYR A 209 34.88 8.88 -32.74
CA TYR A 209 33.49 8.73 -32.29
C TYR A 209 33.12 9.84 -31.26
N VAL A 210 32.14 10.66 -31.57
CA VAL A 210 31.66 11.73 -30.72
C VAL A 210 30.24 11.40 -30.25
N THR A 211 30.04 11.42 -28.94
CA THR A 211 28.75 11.33 -28.29
C THR A 211 28.49 12.62 -27.51
N SER A 212 27.35 13.23 -27.75
CA SER A 212 26.88 14.40 -27.02
C SER A 212 25.47 14.17 -26.54
N MET A 213 25.19 14.54 -25.30
CA MET A 213 23.87 14.47 -24.72
C MET A 213 23.54 15.77 -23.98
N ALA A 214 22.32 16.24 -24.17
CA ALA A 214 21.76 17.36 -23.41
C ALA A 214 20.35 17.02 -22.98
N GLY A 215 20.01 17.38 -21.76
CA GLY A 215 18.69 17.05 -21.24
C GLY A 215 18.20 18.02 -20.18
N SER A 216 16.91 17.96 -19.92
CA SER A 216 16.22 18.69 -18.87
C SER A 216 15.25 17.78 -18.15
N SER A 217 15.06 18.01 -16.86
CA SER A 217 14.03 17.34 -16.07
C SER A 217 13.24 18.32 -15.24
N LEU A 218 11.94 18.06 -15.13
CA LEU A 218 11.02 18.81 -14.28
C LEU A 218 10.32 17.80 -13.36
N GLU A 219 10.38 18.06 -12.07
CA GLU A 219 9.73 17.25 -11.06
C GLU A 219 8.90 18.12 -10.13
N SER A 220 7.71 17.66 -9.77
CA SER A 220 6.90 18.28 -8.73
C SER A 220 6.23 17.18 -7.92
N THR A 221 6.26 17.35 -6.60
CA THR A 221 5.61 16.45 -5.65
C THR A 221 4.83 17.28 -4.64
N THR A 222 3.56 16.92 -4.47
CA THR A 222 2.68 17.49 -3.45
C THR A 222 2.16 16.36 -2.58
N ALA A 223 2.15 16.59 -1.26
CA ALA A 223 1.60 15.64 -0.30
C ALA A 223 0.82 16.40 0.77
N ASP A 224 -0.43 15.97 0.97
CA ASP A 224 -1.33 16.48 2.00
C ASP A 224 -1.67 15.36 2.96
N ASN A 225 -1.52 15.62 4.26
CA ASN A 225 -1.89 14.68 5.31
C ASN A 225 -2.80 15.36 6.31
N SER A 226 -3.87 14.66 6.68
CA SER A 226 -4.82 15.11 7.71
C SER A 226 -5.00 14.01 8.73
N SER A 227 -5.05 14.39 10.02
CA SER A 227 -5.28 13.47 11.13
C SER A 227 -6.37 14.02 12.03
N TYR A 228 -7.36 13.21 12.32
CA TYR A 228 -8.49 13.53 13.18
C TYR A 228 -8.59 12.51 14.28
N THR A 229 -8.79 12.96 15.52
CA THR A 229 -9.07 12.08 16.66
C THR A 229 -10.35 12.55 17.34
N SER A 230 -11.30 11.63 17.46
CA SER A 230 -12.55 11.82 18.18
C SER A 230 -12.53 10.95 19.43
N LEU A 231 -13.09 11.47 20.53
CA LEU A 231 -13.25 10.80 21.82
C LEU A 231 -14.72 10.75 22.21
N GLY A 232 -15.06 9.94 23.21
CA GLY A 232 -16.41 9.90 23.78
C GLY A 232 -17.36 8.98 23.03
N PHE A 233 -16.95 7.74 22.80
CA PHE A 233 -17.80 6.69 22.25
C PHE A 233 -18.38 5.85 23.41
N TYR A 234 -19.68 5.93 23.65
CA TYR A 234 -20.40 5.19 24.71
C TYR A 234 -21.73 4.63 24.21
#